data_5fc862f826fd6cdf1d1ef1c5942aa0e8
#
_entry.id   5fc862f826fd6cdf1d1ef1c5942aa0e8
#
_cell.length_a   1.000
_cell.length_b   1.000
_cell.length_c   1.000
_cell.angle_alpha   90.00
_cell.angle_beta   90.00
_cell.angle_gamma   90.00
#
_symmetry.space_group_name_H-M   'P 1'
#
loop_
_entity.id
_entity.type
_entity.pdbx_description
1 polymer ?
#
loop_
_entity_poly.entity_id
_entity_poly.type
_entity_poly.pdbx_seq_one_letter_code
_entity_poly.pdbx_strand_id
1 'polypeptide(L)'
;MQREIQKVVNSSGLRLKVVERGGKSLKGVFQRSDVMPDSRCWKDDCVVCSTKPNGLCSKEGVGYRIWCEVCDSEGTGAVMHGETGRCARVRCGEHIAALGRKKNSNLWEHCVAKHNGQMVKFGCEVTNHFKNDPLGRQLDEAKRIQEEAGELLNDKNEWVRPAGFAYYVTRM
;
A
#
# COMPACT_ATOMS: atom_id res chain seq x y z
N MET A 1 32.05 0.85 5.39
CA MET A 1 31.03 1.84 5.00
C MET A 1 30.78 2.88 6.11
N GLN A 2 30.34 2.50 7.32
CA GLN A 2 30.07 3.45 8.42
C GLN A 2 31.27 4.32 8.80
N ARG A 3 32.47 3.72 8.89
CA ARG A 3 33.71 4.46 9.20
C ARG A 3 34.07 5.50 8.13
N GLU A 4 33.75 5.26 6.88
CA GLU A 4 34.00 6.21 5.78
C GLU A 4 32.97 7.35 5.80
N ILE A 5 31.71 7.06 6.04
CA ILE A 5 30.69 8.10 6.22
C ILE A 5 31.03 9.00 7.41
N GLN A 6 31.49 8.42 8.53
CA GLN A 6 31.89 9.17 9.70
C GLN A 6 33.11 10.06 9.40
N LYS A 7 34.06 9.61 8.59
CA LYS A 7 35.19 10.43 8.15
C LYS A 7 34.77 11.63 7.32
N VAL A 8 33.84 11.40 6.35
CA VAL A 8 33.30 12.49 5.51
C VAL A 8 32.55 13.49 6.35
N VAL A 9 31.73 13.05 7.30
CA VAL A 9 30.99 13.93 8.22
C VAL A 9 32.00 14.75 9.09
N ASN A 10 33.04 14.11 9.62
CA ASN A 10 34.02 14.80 10.42
C ASN A 10 34.84 15.82 9.62
N SER A 11 35.10 15.56 8.32
CA SER A 11 35.83 16.48 7.45
C SER A 11 34.95 17.63 6.92
N SER A 12 33.63 17.54 7.00
CA SER A 12 32.71 18.56 6.49
C SER A 12 32.63 19.82 7.35
N GLY A 13 33.20 19.81 8.56
CA GLY A 13 33.06 20.90 9.54
C GLY A 13 31.66 21.07 10.14
N LEU A 14 30.74 20.23 9.76
CA LEU A 14 29.36 20.25 10.27
C LEU A 14 29.25 19.49 11.60
N ARG A 15 28.48 20.03 12.55
CA ARG A 15 28.20 19.36 13.83
C ARG A 15 27.11 18.27 13.63
N LEU A 16 27.44 17.25 12.83
CA LEU A 16 26.56 16.11 12.57
C LEU A 16 27.03 14.89 13.36
N LYS A 17 26.09 14.13 13.89
CA LYS A 17 26.31 12.82 14.51
C LYS A 17 25.72 11.75 13.62
N VAL A 18 26.56 10.85 13.11
CA VAL A 18 26.09 9.66 12.41
C VAL A 18 25.56 8.70 13.46
N VAL A 19 24.25 8.45 13.41
CA VAL A 19 23.57 7.47 14.27
C VAL A 19 23.14 6.32 13.39
N GLU A 20 23.76 5.16 13.58
CA GLU A 20 23.29 3.93 12.98
C GLU A 20 22.02 3.47 13.73
N ARG A 21 20.89 3.50 13.08
CA ARG A 21 19.72 2.74 13.56
C ARG A 21 19.91 1.31 13.11
N GLY A 22 20.23 0.44 14.05
CA GLY A 22 20.23 -1.00 13.81
C GLY A 22 18.91 -1.39 13.15
N GLY A 23 18.98 -2.04 11.99
CA GLY A 23 17.81 -2.65 11.37
C GLY A 23 17.15 -3.63 12.34
N LYS A 24 15.89 -3.97 12.07
CA LYS A 24 15.15 -4.96 12.88
C LYS A 24 15.98 -6.24 12.95
N SER A 25 16.26 -6.72 14.17
CA SER A 25 17.00 -7.98 14.34
C SER A 25 16.25 -9.11 13.65
N LEU A 26 16.95 -10.10 13.11
CA LEU A 26 16.35 -11.31 12.55
C LEU A 26 15.34 -11.94 13.53
N LYS A 27 15.63 -11.91 14.82
CA LYS A 27 14.70 -12.31 15.87
C LYS A 27 13.39 -11.52 15.82
N GLY A 28 13.42 -10.21 15.59
CA GLY A 28 12.22 -9.36 15.45
C GLY A 28 11.49 -9.58 14.12
N VAL A 29 12.18 -10.10 13.10
CA VAL A 29 11.56 -10.50 11.82
C VAL A 29 10.87 -11.86 11.97
N PHE A 30 11.51 -12.81 12.63
CA PHE A 30 10.94 -14.16 12.85
C PHE A 30 9.88 -14.22 13.98
N GLN A 31 9.91 -13.30 14.94
CA GLN A 31 8.85 -13.20 15.97
C GLN A 31 7.56 -12.54 15.45
N ARG A 32 7.50 -12.17 14.19
CA ARG A 32 6.32 -11.62 13.52
C ARG A 32 5.33 -12.64 12.98
N SER A 33 5.42 -13.88 13.38
CA SER A 33 4.25 -14.75 13.35
C SER A 33 3.26 -14.26 14.43
N ASP A 34 2.77 -13.03 14.28
CA ASP A 34 1.56 -12.60 14.93
C ASP A 34 0.47 -13.53 14.38
N VAL A 35 0.26 -14.66 15.08
CA VAL A 35 -0.99 -15.40 14.97
C VAL A 35 -2.05 -14.36 15.27
N MET A 36 -2.65 -13.82 14.22
CA MET A 36 -3.70 -12.82 14.34
C MET A 36 -4.82 -13.51 15.12
N PRO A 37 -5.25 -12.97 16.26
CA PRO A 37 -6.48 -13.44 16.85
C PRO A 37 -7.55 -13.33 15.77
N ASP A 38 -8.41 -14.33 15.67
CA ASP A 38 -9.55 -14.41 14.76
C ASP A 38 -10.49 -13.22 15.02
N SER A 39 -10.05 -12.04 14.64
CA SER A 39 -10.79 -10.80 14.82
C SER A 39 -11.79 -10.68 13.67
N ARG A 40 -12.90 -11.44 13.79
CA ARG A 40 -14.01 -11.33 12.88
C ARG A 40 -14.48 -9.88 12.82
N CYS A 41 -14.62 -9.38 11.62
CA CYS A 41 -15.26 -8.09 11.41
C CYS A 41 -16.76 -8.23 11.74
N TRP A 42 -17.23 -7.42 12.67
CA TRP A 42 -18.65 -7.41 13.09
C TRP A 42 -19.55 -6.55 12.18
N LYS A 43 -19.01 -6.00 11.10
CA LYS A 43 -19.75 -5.13 10.18
C LYS A 43 -20.09 -5.87 8.90
N ASP A 44 -21.37 -6.04 8.66
CA ASP A 44 -21.89 -6.73 7.49
C ASP A 44 -21.58 -6.00 6.17
N ASP A 45 -21.40 -4.66 6.23
CA ASP A 45 -21.09 -3.78 5.11
C ASP A 45 -19.59 -3.54 4.88
N CYS A 46 -18.72 -4.36 5.48
CA CYS A 46 -17.28 -4.17 5.35
C CYS A 46 -16.76 -4.62 3.98
N VAL A 47 -16.46 -3.67 3.11
CA VAL A 47 -15.93 -3.92 1.75
C VAL A 47 -14.65 -4.76 1.71
N VAL A 48 -13.83 -4.72 2.77
CA VAL A 48 -12.62 -5.54 2.87
C VAL A 48 -12.96 -6.99 3.23
N CYS A 49 -13.86 -7.19 4.20
CA CYS A 49 -14.20 -8.52 4.67
C CYS A 49 -15.17 -9.25 3.75
N SER A 50 -15.99 -8.52 2.96
CA SER A 50 -16.85 -9.12 1.95
C SER A 50 -16.05 -9.82 0.85
N THR A 51 -14.84 -9.33 0.59
CA THR A 51 -13.96 -9.94 -0.41
C THR A 51 -13.02 -10.99 0.20
N LYS A 52 -12.41 -10.67 1.34
CA LYS A 52 -11.45 -11.56 2.01
C LYS A 52 -11.52 -11.39 3.54
N PRO A 53 -12.24 -12.26 4.23
CA PRO A 53 -12.41 -12.16 5.68
C PRO A 53 -11.12 -12.58 6.41
N ASN A 54 -10.14 -11.68 6.50
CA ASN A 54 -8.85 -11.95 7.14
C ASN A 54 -8.64 -11.16 8.45
N GLY A 55 -9.65 -10.43 8.93
CA GLY A 55 -9.56 -9.64 10.17
C GLY A 55 -8.64 -8.42 10.10
N LEU A 56 -8.06 -8.11 8.95
CA LEU A 56 -7.13 -6.99 8.78
C LEU A 56 -7.83 -5.66 8.50
N CYS A 57 -9.12 -5.67 8.27
CA CYS A 57 -9.91 -4.48 7.93
C CYS A 57 -9.87 -3.36 8.98
N SER A 58 -9.69 -3.72 10.27
CA SER A 58 -9.60 -2.79 11.39
C SER A 58 -8.16 -2.34 11.71
N LYS A 59 -7.16 -2.94 11.06
CA LYS A 59 -5.76 -2.58 11.31
C LYS A 59 -5.43 -1.24 10.69
N GLU A 60 -4.68 -0.44 11.43
CA GLU A 60 -4.10 0.83 10.98
C GLU A 60 -2.70 0.63 10.41
N GLY A 61 -2.25 1.56 9.59
CA GLY A 61 -0.91 1.49 8.99
C GLY A 61 -0.77 0.35 7.99
N VAL A 62 -1.66 0.28 7.01
CA VAL A 62 -1.73 -0.82 6.04
C VAL A 62 -1.53 -0.36 4.60
N GLY A 63 -0.99 -1.27 3.78
CA GLY A 63 -1.14 -1.24 2.33
C GLY A 63 -2.40 -2.01 1.93
N TYR A 64 -3.06 -1.57 0.86
CA TYR A 64 -4.26 -2.22 0.35
C TYR A 64 -4.28 -2.23 -1.18
N ARG A 65 -5.11 -3.11 -1.74
CA ARG A 65 -5.40 -3.23 -3.16
C ARG A 65 -6.91 -3.17 -3.38
N ILE A 66 -7.33 -2.40 -4.39
CA ILE A 66 -8.72 -2.38 -4.88
C ILE A 66 -8.67 -2.80 -6.34
N TRP A 67 -9.57 -3.68 -6.77
CA TRP A 67 -9.62 -4.15 -8.15
C TRP A 67 -11.05 -4.23 -8.67
N CYS A 68 -11.19 -4.09 -9.99
CA CYS A 68 -12.45 -4.30 -10.67
C CYS A 68 -12.73 -5.81 -10.79
N GLU A 69 -13.80 -6.30 -10.15
CA GLU A 69 -14.16 -7.73 -10.17
C GLU A 69 -14.50 -8.23 -11.59
N VAL A 70 -15.05 -7.36 -12.44
CA VAL A 70 -15.38 -7.71 -13.84
C VAL A 70 -14.10 -7.89 -14.64
N CYS A 71 -13.20 -6.90 -14.64
CA CYS A 71 -11.93 -6.96 -15.36
C CYS A 71 -11.04 -8.09 -14.85
N ASP A 72 -11.07 -8.40 -13.56
CA ASP A 72 -10.33 -9.52 -12.97
C ASP A 72 -10.86 -10.86 -13.51
N SER A 73 -12.17 -11.04 -13.59
CA SER A 73 -12.80 -12.23 -14.16
C SER A 73 -12.54 -12.42 -15.66
N GLU A 74 -12.32 -11.32 -16.38
CA GLU A 74 -11.98 -11.31 -17.82
C GLU A 74 -10.46 -11.45 -18.08
N GLY A 75 -9.65 -11.50 -17.03
CA GLY A 75 -8.19 -11.60 -17.12
C GLY A 75 -7.48 -10.33 -17.61
N THR A 76 -8.20 -9.22 -17.72
CA THR A 76 -7.62 -7.93 -18.15
C THR A 76 -6.99 -7.16 -16.98
N GLY A 77 -7.44 -7.42 -15.77
CA GLY A 77 -6.94 -6.84 -14.52
C GLY A 77 -6.98 -5.31 -14.50
N ALA A 78 -7.70 -4.72 -13.55
CA ALA A 78 -7.69 -3.27 -13.32
C ALA A 78 -7.57 -3.04 -11.82
N VAL A 79 -6.45 -2.49 -11.39
CA VAL A 79 -6.03 -2.49 -9.98
C VAL A 79 -5.60 -1.10 -9.53
N MET A 80 -5.97 -0.73 -8.33
CA MET A 80 -5.44 0.42 -7.61
C MET A 80 -4.71 -0.06 -6.36
N HIS A 81 -3.47 0.33 -6.19
CA HIS A 81 -2.72 0.17 -4.96
C HIS A 81 -2.82 1.43 -4.11
N GLY A 82 -2.81 1.27 -2.79
CA GLY A 82 -2.86 2.40 -1.89
C GLY A 82 -2.29 2.06 -0.52
N GLU A 83 -2.01 3.12 0.23
CA GLU A 83 -1.60 3.03 1.63
C GLU A 83 -2.49 3.90 2.51
N THR A 84 -2.54 3.61 3.79
CA THR A 84 -3.23 4.46 4.76
C THR A 84 -2.66 4.30 6.16
N GLY A 85 -2.53 5.43 6.88
CA GLY A 85 -2.28 5.42 8.32
C GLY A 85 -3.50 4.98 9.14
N ARG A 86 -4.71 5.12 8.56
CA ARG A 86 -5.98 4.71 9.18
C ARG A 86 -6.28 3.24 8.90
N CYS A 87 -7.37 2.72 9.43
CA CYS A 87 -7.75 1.34 9.14
C CYS A 87 -8.26 1.17 7.70
N ALA A 88 -7.96 0.01 7.10
CA ALA A 88 -8.31 -0.32 5.71
C ALA A 88 -9.80 -0.14 5.43
N ARG A 89 -10.68 -0.57 6.36
CA ARG A 89 -12.14 -0.46 6.21
C ARG A 89 -12.58 0.98 5.96
N VAL A 90 -12.03 1.94 6.69
CA VAL A 90 -12.38 3.37 6.51
C VAL A 90 -11.90 3.84 5.14
N ARG A 91 -10.65 3.58 4.79
CA ARG A 91 -10.07 4.06 3.54
C ARG A 91 -10.72 3.42 2.30
N CYS A 92 -10.89 2.11 2.29
CA CYS A 92 -11.58 1.42 1.19
C CYS A 92 -13.05 1.88 1.09
N GLY A 93 -13.73 2.06 2.22
CA GLY A 93 -15.08 2.62 2.24
C GLY A 93 -15.18 4.01 1.63
N GLU A 94 -14.18 4.88 1.83
CA GLU A 94 -14.11 6.20 1.19
C GLU A 94 -14.01 6.11 -0.33
N HIS A 95 -13.21 5.18 -0.86
CA HIS A 95 -13.10 4.95 -2.30
C HIS A 95 -14.43 4.49 -2.90
N ILE A 96 -15.10 3.53 -2.26
CA ILE A 96 -16.42 3.04 -2.71
C ILE A 96 -17.49 4.14 -2.60
N ALA A 97 -17.46 4.94 -1.53
CA ALA A 97 -18.35 6.09 -1.40
C ALA A 97 -18.09 7.16 -2.48
N ALA A 98 -16.83 7.40 -2.85
CA ALA A 98 -16.49 8.31 -3.94
C ALA A 98 -16.97 7.79 -5.29
N LEU A 99 -16.85 6.48 -5.56
CA LEU A 99 -17.42 5.82 -6.73
C LEU A 99 -18.93 6.09 -6.80
N GLY A 100 -19.66 5.89 -5.71
CA GLY A 100 -21.11 6.13 -5.65
C GLY A 100 -21.51 7.59 -5.95
N ARG A 101 -20.65 8.55 -5.60
CA ARG A 101 -20.86 9.97 -5.94
C ARG A 101 -20.50 10.35 -7.38
N LYS A 102 -19.88 9.44 -8.13
CA LYS A 102 -19.49 9.64 -9.54
C LYS A 102 -18.61 10.90 -9.76
N LYS A 103 -17.79 11.24 -8.79
CA LYS A 103 -16.98 12.47 -8.82
C LYS A 103 -15.66 12.28 -8.12
N ASN A 104 -14.57 12.74 -8.75
CA ASN A 104 -13.20 12.67 -8.22
C ASN A 104 -12.84 11.25 -7.74
N SER A 105 -13.05 10.25 -8.61
CA SER A 105 -12.86 8.85 -8.29
C SER A 105 -12.29 8.11 -9.48
N ASN A 106 -11.07 7.62 -9.36
CA ASN A 106 -10.42 6.80 -10.38
C ASN A 106 -11.24 5.52 -10.69
N LEU A 107 -11.95 5.00 -9.67
CA LEU A 107 -12.86 3.86 -9.86
C LEU A 107 -14.04 4.23 -10.76
N TRP A 108 -14.56 5.46 -10.63
CA TRP A 108 -15.62 5.95 -11.52
C TRP A 108 -15.10 6.21 -12.93
N GLU A 109 -13.91 6.79 -13.08
CA GLU A 109 -13.28 7.01 -14.38
C GLU A 109 -13.07 5.70 -15.12
N HIS A 110 -12.63 4.65 -14.41
CA HIS A 110 -12.56 3.31 -14.95
C HIS A 110 -13.94 2.78 -15.39
N CYS A 111 -14.99 2.96 -14.59
CA CYS A 111 -16.35 2.58 -14.99
C CYS A 111 -16.79 3.28 -16.28
N VAL A 112 -16.47 4.56 -16.44
CA VAL A 112 -16.79 5.32 -17.67
C VAL A 112 -15.98 4.77 -18.84
N ALA A 113 -14.69 4.57 -18.68
CA ALA A 113 -13.79 4.18 -19.76
C ALA A 113 -14.00 2.73 -20.24
N LYS A 114 -14.25 1.81 -19.31
CA LYS A 114 -14.27 0.35 -19.62
C LYS A 114 -15.67 -0.27 -19.55
N HIS A 115 -16.58 0.31 -18.79
CA HIS A 115 -17.91 -0.27 -18.54
C HIS A 115 -19.06 0.64 -18.99
N ASN A 116 -18.80 1.56 -19.94
CA ASN A 116 -19.80 2.47 -20.51
C ASN A 116 -20.58 3.28 -19.45
N GLY A 117 -19.93 3.64 -18.35
CA GLY A 117 -20.54 4.37 -17.24
C GLY A 117 -21.45 3.53 -16.34
N GLN A 118 -21.46 2.21 -16.50
CA GLN A 118 -22.12 1.31 -15.56
C GLN A 118 -21.25 1.12 -14.32
N MET A 119 -21.84 1.29 -13.15
CA MET A 119 -21.13 0.98 -11.89
C MET A 119 -20.98 -0.53 -11.78
N VAL A 120 -19.71 -0.95 -11.64
CA VAL A 120 -19.34 -2.34 -11.39
C VAL A 120 -18.86 -2.52 -9.96
N LYS A 121 -18.78 -3.76 -9.53
CA LYS A 121 -18.29 -4.10 -8.19
C LYS A 121 -16.77 -4.08 -8.14
N PHE A 122 -16.24 -3.57 -7.04
CA PHE A 122 -14.81 -3.56 -6.74
C PHE A 122 -14.53 -4.37 -5.47
N GLY A 123 -13.54 -5.25 -5.57
CA GLY A 123 -12.97 -5.95 -4.42
C GLY A 123 -11.95 -5.08 -3.70
N CYS A 124 -11.74 -5.34 -2.41
CA CYS A 124 -10.70 -4.67 -1.63
C CYS A 124 -10.03 -5.67 -0.67
N GLU A 125 -8.71 -5.65 -0.60
CA GLU A 125 -7.96 -6.44 0.38
C GLU A 125 -6.80 -5.65 0.99
N VAL A 126 -6.41 -6.03 2.19
CA VAL A 126 -5.17 -5.57 2.82
C VAL A 126 -4.03 -6.43 2.30
N THR A 127 -3.00 -5.78 1.78
CA THR A 127 -1.82 -6.43 1.23
C THR A 127 -0.71 -6.61 2.27
N ASN A 128 -0.47 -5.56 3.07
CA ASN A 128 0.57 -5.56 4.10
C ASN A 128 0.16 -4.72 5.31
N HIS A 129 0.76 -5.02 6.46
CA HIS A 129 0.59 -4.25 7.69
C HIS A 129 1.95 -3.74 8.19
N PHE A 130 2.09 -2.42 8.33
CA PHE A 130 3.35 -1.74 8.62
C PHE A 130 3.42 -1.17 10.04
N LYS A 131 2.37 -1.34 10.84
CA LYS A 131 2.28 -0.74 12.18
C LYS A 131 2.59 0.78 12.11
N ASN A 132 3.65 1.24 12.80
CA ASN A 132 4.06 2.63 12.87
C ASN A 132 5.23 2.93 11.90
N ASP A 133 5.18 2.42 10.69
CA ASP A 133 6.20 2.66 9.66
C ASP A 133 5.58 3.33 8.41
N PRO A 134 5.40 4.66 8.43
CA PRO A 134 4.83 5.39 7.29
C PRO A 134 5.68 5.29 6.03
N LEU A 135 7.01 5.34 6.18
CA LEU A 135 7.91 5.25 5.04
C LEU A 135 7.86 3.86 4.39
N GLY A 136 7.87 2.80 5.18
CA GLY A 136 7.71 1.44 4.68
C GLY A 136 6.40 1.23 3.92
N ARG A 137 5.30 1.86 4.39
CA ARG A 137 4.00 1.85 3.69
C ARG A 137 4.07 2.48 2.31
N GLN A 138 4.61 3.70 2.25
CA GLN A 138 4.75 4.45 0.99
C GLN A 138 5.66 3.75 0.00
N LEU A 139 6.77 3.16 0.47
CA LEU A 139 7.68 2.40 -0.39
C LEU A 139 7.03 1.11 -0.93
N ASP A 140 6.23 0.41 -0.12
CA ASP A 140 5.50 -0.78 -0.57
C ASP A 140 4.44 -0.41 -1.62
N GLU A 141 3.69 0.68 -1.42
CA GLU A 141 2.75 1.19 -2.42
C GLU A 141 3.45 1.52 -3.74
N ALA A 142 4.51 2.32 -3.69
CA ALA A 142 5.29 2.70 -4.87
C ALA A 142 5.86 1.48 -5.61
N LYS A 143 6.35 0.48 -4.86
CA LYS A 143 6.84 -0.77 -5.42
C LYS A 143 5.74 -1.53 -6.15
N ARG A 144 4.56 -1.69 -5.52
CA ARG A 144 3.42 -2.40 -6.12
C ARG A 144 2.90 -1.72 -7.37
N ILE A 145 2.82 -0.39 -7.37
CA ILE A 145 2.46 0.41 -8.55
C ILE A 145 3.44 0.14 -9.70
N GLN A 146 4.73 0.01 -9.42
CA GLN A 146 5.73 -0.24 -10.47
C GLN A 146 5.77 -1.69 -10.95
N GLU A 147 5.44 -2.63 -10.11
CA GLU A 147 5.45 -4.07 -10.43
C GLU A 147 4.12 -4.56 -11.00
N GLU A 148 3.07 -3.72 -10.99
CA GLU A 148 1.77 -4.08 -11.53
C GLU A 148 1.84 -4.24 -13.05
N ALA A 149 1.44 -5.43 -13.52
CA ALA A 149 1.43 -5.76 -14.95
C ALA A 149 0.07 -5.46 -15.62
N GLY A 150 -0.97 -5.29 -14.82
CA GLY A 150 -2.33 -5.00 -15.27
C GLY A 150 -2.58 -3.51 -15.48
N GLU A 151 -3.82 -3.16 -15.78
CA GLU A 151 -4.25 -1.77 -15.87
C GLU A 151 -4.21 -1.11 -14.48
N LEU A 152 -3.40 -0.07 -14.35
CA LEU A 152 -3.25 0.66 -13.10
C LEU A 152 -4.28 1.79 -13.03
N LEU A 153 -5.12 1.79 -11.98
CA LEU A 153 -6.12 2.82 -11.72
C LEU A 153 -5.58 3.97 -10.84
N ASN A 154 -4.33 3.92 -10.45
CA ASN A 154 -3.69 5.00 -9.73
C ASN A 154 -3.46 6.19 -10.65
N ASP A 155 -3.86 7.36 -10.20
CA ASP A 155 -3.79 8.62 -10.97
C ASP A 155 -2.38 9.22 -11.00
N LYS A 156 -1.26 8.39 -10.95
CA LYS A 156 -0.07 9.08 -10.56
C LYS A 156 1.29 8.63 -11.02
N ASN A 157 1.92 9.63 -11.55
CA ASN A 157 3.34 10.00 -11.42
C ASN A 157 3.76 10.46 -9.98
N GLU A 158 3.03 10.13 -8.93
CA GLU A 158 3.32 10.66 -7.57
C GLU A 158 4.64 10.19 -7.01
N TRP A 159 5.13 9.05 -7.45
CA TRP A 159 6.42 8.52 -7.05
C TRP A 159 7.32 8.28 -8.25
N VAL A 160 7.82 9.36 -8.83
CA VAL A 160 9.07 9.26 -9.58
C VAL A 160 10.15 8.89 -8.55
N ARG A 161 10.69 7.67 -8.62
CA ARG A 161 11.84 7.30 -7.79
C ARG A 161 12.89 8.39 -7.92
N PRO A 162 13.39 9.00 -6.83
CA PRO A 162 14.61 9.78 -6.91
C PRO A 162 15.68 8.89 -7.53
N ALA A 163 16.32 9.34 -8.59
CA ALA A 163 17.39 8.61 -9.24
C ALA A 163 18.49 8.34 -8.20
N GLY A 164 18.58 7.14 -7.68
CA GLY A 164 19.47 6.78 -6.57
C GLY A 164 18.88 5.75 -5.61
N PHE A 165 17.55 5.65 -5.52
CA PHE A 165 16.90 4.64 -4.68
C PHE A 165 16.93 3.22 -5.28
N ALA A 166 17.27 3.08 -6.57
CA ALA A 166 17.33 1.78 -7.25
C ALA A 166 18.40 0.82 -6.66
N TYR A 167 19.38 1.33 -5.94
CA TYR A 167 20.49 0.50 -5.44
C TYR A 167 20.25 -0.17 -4.09
N TYR A 168 19.19 0.19 -3.35
CA TYR A 168 19.00 -0.31 -1.99
C TYR A 168 17.97 -1.43 -1.86
N VAL A 169 17.18 -1.70 -2.89
CA VAL A 169 16.09 -2.69 -2.84
C VAL A 169 16.48 -4.04 -3.46
N THR A 170 17.59 -4.12 -4.21
CA THR A 170 18.02 -5.35 -4.92
C THR A 170 19.04 -6.19 -4.19
N ARG A 171 19.33 -5.90 -2.91
CA ARG A 171 20.26 -6.72 -2.09
C ARG A 171 19.67 -6.97 -0.69
N MET A 172 18.58 -7.68 -0.63
CA MET A 172 18.18 -8.49 0.53
C MET A 172 17.84 -9.88 0.06
#